data_da12c3f6db61fa97a8c13bbcc683edb0
#
_entry.id   da12c3f6db61fa97a8c13bbcc683edb0
#
_cell.length_a   1.000
_cell.length_b   1.000
_cell.length_c   1.000
_cell.angle_alpha   90.00
_cell.angle_beta   90.00
_cell.angle_gamma   90.00
#
_symmetry.space_group_name_H-M   'P 1'
#
loop_
_entity.id
_entity.type
_entity.pdbx_description
1 polymer ?
#
loop_
_entity_poly.entity_id
_entity_poly.type
_entity_poly.pdbx_seq_one_letter_code
_entity_poly.pdbx_strand_id
1 'polypeptide(L)'
;MNQKRVFIIHSWSGSPDESLYRWLKSELEKKGFEVVVPEMPEPEEPEIEAWVSKLKEIGGEPDKDTILVGHSIGCQTILRYLEKLHPGTLVGGVVFIAPWLTLSNLESDEERRVAVPWLNTSIKETDVVKHTPKITAIFSDNDPSVPSENIELFKKRFNAEVIIEREKGHFTTNDGVEKLESALNAVLEIKENW
;
A
#
# COMPACT_ATOMS: atom_id res chain seq x y z
N MET A 1 16.01 16.35 14.45
CA MET A 1 15.62 15.37 13.41
C MET A 1 14.10 15.39 13.39
N ASN A 2 13.48 15.54 12.21
CA ASN A 2 12.04 15.45 12.09
C ASN A 2 11.59 14.02 12.43
N GLN A 3 10.44 13.89 13.08
CA GLN A 3 9.85 12.58 13.36
C GLN A 3 9.41 11.94 12.02
N LYS A 4 9.79 10.68 11.77
CA LYS A 4 9.35 9.97 10.57
C LYS A 4 7.88 9.64 10.66
N ARG A 5 7.15 9.88 9.57
CA ARG A 5 5.71 9.68 9.46
C ARG A 5 5.40 8.46 8.61
N VAL A 6 4.45 7.66 9.04
CA VAL A 6 3.95 6.49 8.30
C VAL A 6 2.46 6.64 8.06
N PHE A 7 2.04 6.56 6.80
CA PHE A 7 0.63 6.51 6.42
C PHE A 7 0.29 5.10 5.96
N ILE A 8 -0.68 4.45 6.62
CA ILE A 8 -1.15 3.11 6.29
C ILE A 8 -2.52 3.24 5.63
N ILE A 9 -2.61 2.88 4.35
CA ILE A 9 -3.86 2.94 3.57
C ILE A 9 -4.44 1.54 3.47
N HIS A 10 -5.63 1.38 4.05
CA HIS A 10 -6.32 0.10 4.18
C HIS A 10 -6.83 -0.46 2.84
N SER A 11 -7.33 -1.70 2.87
CA SER A 11 -7.90 -2.41 1.73
C SER A 11 -9.33 -1.94 1.39
N TRP A 12 -9.87 -2.43 0.28
CA TRP A 12 -11.27 -2.32 -0.08
C TRP A 12 -12.14 -2.94 1.01
N SER A 13 -13.27 -2.32 1.36
CA SER A 13 -14.14 -2.65 2.50
C SER A 13 -13.40 -2.69 3.85
N GLY A 14 -12.16 -2.21 3.89
CA GLY A 14 -11.35 -2.18 5.11
C GLY A 14 -11.65 -0.98 6.01
N SER A 15 -11.11 -1.02 7.21
CA SER A 15 -11.18 0.09 8.15
C SER A 15 -9.86 0.27 8.92
N PRO A 16 -9.59 1.47 9.48
CA PRO A 16 -8.41 1.69 10.32
C PRO A 16 -8.32 0.77 11.54
N ASP A 17 -9.45 0.21 11.96
CA ASP A 17 -9.58 -0.59 13.19
C ASP A 17 -9.27 -2.07 13.00
N GLU A 18 -8.91 -2.50 11.80
CA GLU A 18 -8.48 -3.89 11.58
C GLU A 18 -7.24 -4.25 12.39
N SER A 19 -7.21 -5.51 12.86
CA SER A 19 -6.15 -5.99 13.76
C SER A 19 -4.76 -5.79 13.20
N LEU A 20 -4.55 -6.05 11.89
CA LEU A 20 -3.27 -5.88 11.23
C LEU A 20 -2.78 -4.42 11.29
N TYR A 21 -3.64 -3.45 10.97
CA TYR A 21 -3.23 -2.04 10.94
C TYR A 21 -3.01 -1.50 12.35
N ARG A 22 -3.86 -1.87 13.32
CA ARG A 22 -3.68 -1.50 14.73
C ARG A 22 -2.38 -2.06 15.31
N TRP A 23 -2.06 -3.31 15.00
CA TRP A 23 -0.82 -3.93 15.43
C TRP A 23 0.39 -3.21 14.80
N LEU A 24 0.39 -3.02 13.46
CA LEU A 24 1.50 -2.37 12.76
C LEU A 24 1.70 -0.94 13.25
N LYS A 25 0.62 -0.18 13.43
CA LYS A 25 0.66 1.16 14.03
C LYS A 25 1.31 1.13 15.41
N SER A 26 0.83 0.26 16.31
CA SER A 26 1.36 0.16 17.66
C SER A 26 2.86 -0.17 17.70
N GLU A 27 3.31 -1.12 16.85
CA GLU A 27 4.72 -1.50 16.80
C GLU A 27 5.61 -0.37 16.24
N LEU A 28 5.16 0.34 15.22
CA LEU A 28 5.87 1.47 14.64
C LEU A 28 5.94 2.68 15.60
N GLU A 29 4.85 2.97 16.32
CA GLU A 29 4.84 4.04 17.35
C GLU A 29 5.84 3.76 18.46
N LYS A 30 5.97 2.51 18.92
CA LYS A 30 7.02 2.10 19.89
C LYS A 30 8.44 2.33 19.36
N LYS A 31 8.63 2.38 18.04
CA LYS A 31 9.90 2.67 17.36
C LYS A 31 10.10 4.17 17.07
N GLY A 32 9.16 5.02 17.51
CA GLY A 32 9.25 6.46 17.41
C GLY A 32 8.73 7.07 16.12
N PHE A 33 7.92 6.33 15.34
CA PHE A 33 7.21 6.89 14.19
C PHE A 33 5.93 7.61 14.62
N GLU A 34 5.53 8.61 13.87
CA GLU A 34 4.17 9.11 13.85
C GLU A 34 3.37 8.28 12.83
N VAL A 35 2.31 7.59 13.26
CA VAL A 35 1.56 6.68 12.38
C VAL A 35 0.12 7.09 12.24
N VAL A 36 -0.30 7.30 11.00
CA VAL A 36 -1.67 7.63 10.63
C VAL A 36 -2.27 6.49 9.82
N VAL A 37 -3.41 5.98 10.28
CA VAL A 37 -4.25 5.05 9.53
C VAL A 37 -5.56 5.78 9.28
N PRO A 38 -5.75 6.42 8.13
CA PRO A 38 -6.95 7.20 7.87
C PRO A 38 -8.15 6.30 7.58
N GLU A 39 -9.32 6.78 7.91
CA GLU A 39 -10.56 6.29 7.31
C GLU A 39 -10.64 6.83 5.88
N MET A 40 -10.68 5.91 4.91
CA MET A 40 -10.79 6.27 3.50
C MET A 40 -12.25 6.46 3.11
N PRO A 41 -12.56 7.39 2.19
CA PRO A 41 -13.94 7.67 1.82
C PRO A 41 -14.59 6.48 1.12
N GLU A 42 -15.84 6.20 1.48
CA GLU A 42 -16.69 5.15 0.89
C GLU A 42 -15.93 3.84 0.67
N PRO A 43 -15.45 3.16 1.73
CA PRO A 43 -14.55 2.02 1.59
C PRO A 43 -15.18 0.82 0.87
N GLU A 44 -16.51 0.72 0.83
CA GLU A 44 -17.25 -0.30 0.08
C GLU A 44 -17.29 -0.01 -1.43
N GLU A 45 -17.19 1.25 -1.83
CA GLU A 45 -17.17 1.71 -3.23
C GLU A 45 -15.99 2.66 -3.48
N PRO A 46 -14.74 2.22 -3.35
CA PRO A 46 -13.57 3.09 -3.45
C PRO A 46 -13.41 3.70 -4.84
N GLU A 47 -13.33 5.02 -4.89
CA GLU A 47 -13.09 5.78 -6.11
C GLU A 47 -11.67 6.35 -6.15
N ILE A 48 -11.00 6.28 -7.31
CA ILE A 48 -9.61 6.71 -7.50
C ILE A 48 -9.37 8.14 -7.01
N GLU A 49 -10.16 9.09 -7.51
CA GLU A 49 -9.94 10.52 -7.20
C GLU A 49 -10.23 10.82 -5.72
N ALA A 50 -11.24 10.19 -5.13
CA ALA A 50 -11.59 10.38 -3.72
C ALA A 50 -10.45 9.88 -2.81
N TRP A 51 -9.94 8.68 -3.07
CA TRP A 51 -8.89 8.06 -2.26
C TRP A 51 -7.54 8.77 -2.42
N VAL A 52 -7.15 9.11 -3.64
CA VAL A 52 -5.92 9.86 -3.92
C VAL A 52 -5.98 11.26 -3.31
N SER A 53 -7.13 11.95 -3.41
CA SER A 53 -7.32 13.27 -2.80
C SER A 53 -7.26 13.21 -1.28
N LYS A 54 -7.85 12.17 -0.67
CA LYS A 54 -7.77 11.94 0.78
C LYS A 54 -6.33 11.73 1.23
N LEU A 55 -5.57 10.88 0.54
CA LEU A 55 -4.15 10.69 0.87
C LEU A 55 -3.34 11.99 0.71
N LYS A 56 -3.62 12.79 -0.31
CA LYS A 56 -2.98 14.10 -0.50
C LYS A 56 -3.33 15.07 0.63
N GLU A 57 -4.59 15.11 1.06
CA GLU A 57 -5.05 15.96 2.17
C GLU A 57 -4.30 15.65 3.46
N ILE A 58 -4.26 14.37 3.86
CA ILE A 58 -3.66 13.95 5.13
C ILE A 58 -2.13 13.91 5.09
N GLY A 59 -1.54 13.60 3.95
CA GLY A 59 -0.09 13.52 3.76
C GLY A 59 0.58 14.88 3.73
N GLY A 60 -0.16 15.93 3.34
CA GLY A 60 0.37 17.28 3.17
C GLY A 60 1.51 17.30 2.15
N GLU A 61 2.60 18.00 2.47
CA GLU A 61 3.83 17.98 1.67
C GLU A 61 4.70 16.79 2.12
N PRO A 62 4.77 15.72 1.32
CA PRO A 62 5.57 14.56 1.66
C PRO A 62 7.05 14.85 1.45
N ASP A 63 7.88 14.22 2.26
CA ASP A 63 9.33 14.34 2.24
C ASP A 63 10.01 12.97 2.47
N LYS A 64 11.32 12.95 2.53
CA LYS A 64 12.10 11.72 2.79
C LYS A 64 11.80 11.06 4.16
N ASP A 65 11.19 11.78 5.09
CA ASP A 65 10.76 11.25 6.38
C ASP A 65 9.32 10.68 6.33
N THR A 66 8.68 10.70 5.14
CA THR A 66 7.35 10.15 4.88
C THR A 66 7.45 8.75 4.28
N ILE A 67 6.85 7.75 4.93
CA ILE A 67 6.78 6.35 4.47
C ILE A 67 5.30 6.01 4.21
N LEU A 68 5.05 5.34 3.11
CA LEU A 68 3.70 4.93 2.71
C LEU A 68 3.56 3.41 2.78
N VAL A 69 2.52 2.94 3.44
CA VAL A 69 2.16 1.51 3.50
C VAL A 69 0.77 1.35 2.91
N GLY A 70 0.62 0.49 1.91
CA GLY A 70 -0.69 0.22 1.29
C GLY A 70 -1.04 -1.25 1.40
N HIS A 71 -2.34 -1.54 1.56
CA HIS A 71 -2.87 -2.90 1.47
C HIS A 71 -3.89 -2.98 0.32
N SER A 72 -3.69 -3.92 -0.59
CA SER A 72 -4.60 -4.18 -1.72
C SER A 72 -4.87 -2.89 -2.53
N ILE A 73 -6.10 -2.37 -2.55
CA ILE A 73 -6.45 -1.12 -3.24
C ILE A 73 -5.71 0.10 -2.66
N GLY A 74 -5.31 0.05 -1.40
CA GLY A 74 -4.43 1.06 -0.80
C GLY A 74 -3.09 1.18 -1.53
N CYS A 75 -2.56 0.07 -2.09
CA CYS A 75 -1.37 0.08 -2.94
C CYS A 75 -1.64 0.86 -4.23
N GLN A 76 -2.78 0.64 -4.84
CA GLN A 76 -3.23 1.35 -6.04
C GLN A 76 -3.36 2.86 -5.80
N THR A 77 -3.90 3.23 -4.64
CA THR A 77 -4.02 4.62 -4.20
C THR A 77 -2.64 5.29 -4.09
N ILE A 78 -1.69 4.62 -3.43
CA ILE A 78 -0.33 5.13 -3.26
C ILE A 78 0.39 5.27 -4.60
N LEU A 79 0.29 4.29 -5.50
CA LEU A 79 0.87 4.37 -6.84
C LEU A 79 0.38 5.61 -7.60
N ARG A 80 -0.92 5.88 -7.57
CA ARG A 80 -1.53 7.05 -8.23
C ARG A 80 -1.25 8.38 -7.52
N TYR A 81 -1.06 8.33 -6.22
CA TYR A 81 -0.62 9.49 -5.47
C TYR A 81 0.81 9.88 -5.84
N LEU A 82 1.72 8.90 -5.88
CA LEU A 82 3.12 9.13 -6.23
C LEU A 82 3.28 9.69 -7.65
N GLU A 83 2.57 9.15 -8.65
CA GLU A 83 2.67 9.64 -10.03
C GLU A 83 2.21 11.11 -10.19
N LYS A 84 1.42 11.63 -9.24
CA LYS A 84 0.90 13.01 -9.24
C LYS A 84 1.74 13.98 -8.40
N LEU A 85 2.80 13.52 -7.75
CA LEU A 85 3.68 14.39 -6.96
C LEU A 85 4.46 15.37 -7.84
N HIS A 86 4.80 16.51 -7.28
CA HIS A 86 5.62 17.50 -7.99
C HIS A 86 7.02 16.92 -8.28
N PRO A 87 7.61 17.24 -9.45
CA PRO A 87 8.97 16.81 -9.78
C PRO A 87 9.96 17.22 -8.69
N GLY A 88 10.80 16.26 -8.27
CA GLY A 88 11.80 16.46 -7.21
C GLY A 88 11.30 16.16 -5.79
N THR A 89 10.01 15.93 -5.57
CA THR A 89 9.52 15.41 -4.29
C THR A 89 9.97 13.98 -4.11
N LEU A 90 10.50 13.62 -2.93
CA LEU A 90 10.90 12.27 -2.57
C LEU A 90 10.21 11.85 -1.27
N VAL A 91 9.63 10.65 -1.25
CA VAL A 91 9.22 9.96 -0.03
C VAL A 91 10.32 8.99 0.42
N GLY A 92 10.37 8.64 1.71
CA GLY A 92 11.39 7.77 2.27
C GLY A 92 11.35 6.36 1.70
N GLY A 93 10.17 5.84 1.44
CA GLY A 93 9.95 4.52 0.85
C GLY A 93 8.51 4.09 0.90
N VAL A 94 8.24 2.95 0.28
CA VAL A 94 6.89 2.40 0.15
C VAL A 94 6.89 0.91 0.47
N VAL A 95 5.91 0.47 1.26
CA VAL A 95 5.64 -0.94 1.54
C VAL A 95 4.25 -1.29 1.03
N PHE A 96 4.16 -2.25 0.14
CA PHE A 96 2.91 -2.75 -0.41
C PHE A 96 2.59 -4.14 0.14
N ILE A 97 1.37 -4.34 0.60
CA ILE A 97 0.80 -5.61 1.09
C ILE A 97 -0.27 -6.05 0.10
N ALA A 98 -0.15 -7.24 -0.47
CA ALA A 98 -1.02 -7.75 -1.54
C ALA A 98 -1.23 -6.75 -2.69
N PRO A 99 -0.16 -6.15 -3.26
CA PRO A 99 -0.32 -5.20 -4.35
C PRO A 99 -0.69 -5.92 -5.65
N TRP A 100 -1.46 -5.25 -6.50
CA TRP A 100 -1.92 -5.83 -7.75
C TRP A 100 -1.93 -4.83 -8.91
N LEU A 101 -1.76 -5.35 -10.11
CA LEU A 101 -2.03 -4.69 -11.39
C LEU A 101 -3.05 -5.51 -12.19
N THR A 102 -3.22 -6.76 -11.81
CA THR A 102 -4.26 -7.67 -12.29
C THR A 102 -4.93 -8.32 -11.09
N LEU A 103 -6.21 -8.63 -11.22
CA LEU A 103 -7.01 -9.33 -10.21
C LEU A 103 -7.64 -10.57 -10.82
N SER A 104 -7.87 -11.58 -9.98
CA SER A 104 -8.65 -12.77 -10.28
C SER A 104 -9.90 -12.82 -9.41
N ASN A 105 -10.82 -13.73 -9.75
CA ASN A 105 -11.99 -14.05 -8.92
C ASN A 105 -12.93 -12.87 -8.62
N LEU A 106 -13.08 -11.93 -9.57
CA LEU A 106 -14.13 -10.90 -9.49
C LEU A 106 -15.48 -11.58 -9.83
N GLU A 107 -16.18 -12.07 -8.82
CA GLU A 107 -17.35 -12.94 -9.01
C GLU A 107 -18.63 -12.17 -9.29
N SER A 108 -18.86 -11.04 -8.62
CA SER A 108 -20.06 -10.24 -8.75
C SER A 108 -19.91 -9.09 -9.76
N ASP A 109 -21.05 -8.59 -10.26
CA ASP A 109 -21.06 -7.39 -11.11
C ASP A 109 -20.67 -6.14 -10.31
N GLU A 110 -20.93 -6.14 -9.00
CA GLU A 110 -20.56 -5.07 -8.10
C GLU A 110 -19.04 -5.01 -7.93
N GLU A 111 -18.39 -6.14 -7.65
CA GLU A 111 -16.91 -6.19 -7.59
C GLU A 111 -16.27 -5.74 -8.90
N ARG A 112 -16.82 -6.18 -10.04
CA ARG A 112 -16.33 -5.72 -11.36
C ARG A 112 -16.51 -4.22 -11.55
N ARG A 113 -17.67 -3.67 -11.14
CA ARG A 113 -17.95 -2.23 -11.25
C ARG A 113 -16.95 -1.40 -10.47
N VAL A 114 -16.57 -1.85 -9.27
CA VAL A 114 -15.58 -1.16 -8.43
C VAL A 114 -14.16 -1.36 -8.95
N ALA A 115 -13.76 -2.59 -9.31
CA ALA A 115 -12.39 -2.92 -9.68
C ALA A 115 -11.99 -2.39 -11.07
N VAL A 116 -12.90 -2.40 -12.05
CA VAL A 116 -12.60 -2.05 -13.46
C VAL A 116 -11.99 -0.66 -13.64
N PRO A 117 -12.45 0.42 -12.99
CA PRO A 117 -11.79 1.72 -13.08
C PRO A 117 -10.32 1.68 -12.63
N TRP A 118 -10.02 0.96 -11.56
CA TRP A 118 -8.66 0.82 -11.02
C TRP A 118 -7.76 -0.02 -11.94
N LEU A 119 -8.30 -1.08 -12.55
CA LEU A 119 -7.57 -1.94 -13.49
C LEU A 119 -7.29 -1.24 -14.82
N ASN A 120 -8.24 -0.45 -15.34
CA ASN A 120 -8.17 0.14 -16.66
C ASN A 120 -7.51 1.54 -16.68
N THR A 121 -7.40 2.22 -15.54
CA THR A 121 -6.68 3.49 -15.47
C THR A 121 -5.17 3.21 -15.36
N SER A 122 -4.43 3.54 -16.40
CA SER A 122 -2.99 3.31 -16.47
C SER A 122 -2.23 4.10 -15.39
N ILE A 123 -1.14 3.52 -14.91
CA ILE A 123 -0.19 4.15 -13.99
C ILE A 123 1.11 4.40 -14.76
N LYS A 124 1.69 5.58 -14.62
CA LYS A 124 3.00 5.93 -15.19
C LYS A 124 4.11 5.51 -14.23
N GLU A 125 4.58 4.28 -14.37
CA GLU A 125 5.59 3.68 -13.48
C GLU A 125 6.86 4.54 -13.37
N THR A 126 7.28 5.11 -14.50
CA THR A 126 8.47 5.97 -14.53
C THR A 126 8.33 7.22 -13.66
N ASP A 127 7.11 7.69 -13.44
CA ASP A 127 6.88 8.82 -12.54
C ASP A 127 6.81 8.34 -11.09
N VAL A 128 6.20 7.18 -10.81
CA VAL A 128 6.18 6.57 -9.47
C VAL A 128 7.60 6.34 -8.94
N VAL A 129 8.47 5.65 -9.69
CA VAL A 129 9.82 5.29 -9.22
C VAL A 129 10.76 6.47 -9.02
N LYS A 130 10.46 7.63 -9.61
CA LYS A 130 11.23 8.87 -9.37
C LYS A 130 10.98 9.46 -7.98
N HIS A 131 9.87 9.15 -7.36
CA HIS A 131 9.44 9.73 -6.08
C HIS A 131 9.77 8.87 -4.87
N THR A 132 10.29 7.65 -5.08
CA THR A 132 10.66 6.76 -3.98
C THR A 132 11.90 5.93 -4.32
N PRO A 133 12.91 5.89 -3.43
CA PRO A 133 14.14 5.11 -3.66
C PRO A 133 13.95 3.63 -3.37
N LYS A 134 12.96 3.27 -2.56
CA LYS A 134 12.72 1.89 -2.13
C LYS A 134 11.24 1.55 -2.17
N ILE A 135 10.92 0.45 -2.85
CA ILE A 135 9.60 -0.17 -2.88
C ILE A 135 9.76 -1.63 -2.44
N THR A 136 9.08 -2.02 -1.38
CA THR A 136 8.94 -3.41 -0.95
C THR A 136 7.51 -3.88 -1.23
N ALA A 137 7.36 -5.01 -1.90
CA ALA A 137 6.07 -5.61 -2.24
C ALA A 137 5.95 -6.99 -1.57
N ILE A 138 4.94 -7.16 -0.73
CA ILE A 138 4.69 -8.38 0.06
C ILE A 138 3.49 -9.09 -0.55
N PHE A 139 3.70 -10.35 -0.98
CA PHE A 139 2.69 -11.21 -1.56
C PHE A 139 2.47 -12.44 -0.69
N SER A 140 1.32 -13.08 -0.83
CA SER A 140 1.03 -14.39 -0.27
C SER A 140 1.02 -15.45 -1.39
N ASP A 141 1.53 -16.64 -1.10
CA ASP A 141 1.58 -17.74 -2.08
C ASP A 141 0.21 -18.38 -2.34
N ASN A 142 -0.81 -18.05 -1.55
CA ASN A 142 -2.17 -18.55 -1.66
C ASN A 142 -3.23 -17.44 -1.71
N ASP A 143 -2.88 -16.23 -2.14
CA ASP A 143 -3.84 -15.12 -2.28
C ASP A 143 -4.90 -15.44 -3.35
N PRO A 144 -6.20 -15.49 -3.00
CA PRO A 144 -7.24 -15.85 -3.95
C PRO A 144 -7.54 -14.74 -4.97
N SER A 145 -7.22 -13.50 -4.65
CA SER A 145 -7.58 -12.31 -5.43
C SER A 145 -6.43 -11.76 -6.27
N VAL A 146 -5.18 -11.93 -5.79
CA VAL A 146 -3.99 -11.38 -6.45
C VAL A 146 -3.18 -12.50 -7.10
N PRO A 147 -3.28 -12.68 -8.43
CA PRO A 147 -2.52 -13.72 -9.12
C PRO A 147 -1.01 -13.50 -9.01
N SER A 148 -0.27 -14.62 -8.95
CA SER A 148 1.19 -14.62 -8.76
C SER A 148 1.98 -13.87 -9.84
N GLU A 149 1.41 -13.64 -11.01
CA GLU A 149 2.02 -12.83 -12.08
C GLU A 149 2.34 -11.40 -11.62
N ASN A 150 1.58 -10.87 -10.63
CA ASN A 150 1.84 -9.56 -10.05
C ASN A 150 3.23 -9.45 -9.41
N ILE A 151 3.80 -10.56 -8.94
CA ILE A 151 5.16 -10.62 -8.38
C ILE A 151 6.17 -10.13 -9.42
N GLU A 152 6.13 -10.68 -10.63
CA GLU A 152 7.04 -10.30 -11.70
C GLU A 152 6.71 -8.92 -12.28
N LEU A 153 5.43 -8.54 -12.29
CA LEU A 153 5.02 -7.20 -12.70
C LEU A 153 5.61 -6.12 -11.77
N PHE A 154 5.52 -6.30 -10.46
CA PHE A 154 6.06 -5.34 -9.49
C PHE A 154 7.59 -5.28 -9.54
N LYS A 155 8.27 -6.41 -9.67
CA LYS A 155 9.74 -6.42 -9.87
C LYS A 155 10.14 -5.61 -11.12
N LYS A 156 9.51 -5.88 -12.27
CA LYS A 156 9.90 -5.28 -13.56
C LYS A 156 9.48 -3.83 -13.71
N ARG A 157 8.26 -3.47 -13.27
CA ARG A 157 7.67 -2.16 -13.52
C ARG A 157 8.05 -1.13 -12.45
N PHE A 158 8.23 -1.55 -11.20
CA PHE A 158 8.52 -0.66 -10.08
C PHE A 158 9.87 -0.92 -9.41
N ASN A 159 10.67 -1.85 -9.92
CA ASN A 159 11.93 -2.27 -9.29
C ASN A 159 11.75 -2.65 -7.81
N ALA A 160 10.62 -3.29 -7.50
CA ALA A 160 10.26 -3.63 -6.13
C ALA A 160 11.09 -4.80 -5.61
N GLU A 161 11.55 -4.68 -4.36
CA GLU A 161 11.98 -5.81 -3.57
C GLU A 161 10.76 -6.65 -3.19
N VAL A 162 10.80 -7.97 -3.41
CA VAL A 162 9.64 -8.83 -3.20
C VAL A 162 9.86 -9.77 -2.03
N ILE A 163 8.86 -9.82 -1.15
CA ILE A 163 8.73 -10.79 -0.07
C ILE A 163 7.52 -11.67 -0.35
N ILE A 164 7.66 -12.99 -0.19
CA ILE A 164 6.55 -13.93 -0.34
C ILE A 164 6.30 -14.59 1.01
N GLU A 165 5.12 -14.32 1.55
CA GLU A 165 4.61 -14.97 2.77
C GLU A 165 3.86 -16.25 2.41
N ARG A 166 3.84 -17.20 3.33
CA ARG A 166 3.16 -18.48 3.12
C ARG A 166 1.81 -18.49 3.81
N GLU A 167 0.79 -18.95 3.07
CA GLU A 167 -0.55 -19.23 3.59
C GLU A 167 -1.17 -18.02 4.34
N LYS A 168 -1.01 -16.79 3.79
CA LYS A 168 -1.56 -15.57 4.37
C LYS A 168 -2.84 -15.08 3.68
N GLY A 169 -3.37 -15.82 2.69
CA GLY A 169 -4.53 -15.37 1.92
C GLY A 169 -4.32 -13.97 1.36
N HIS A 170 -5.32 -13.12 1.47
CA HIS A 170 -5.24 -11.70 1.08
C HIS A 170 -4.83 -10.78 2.26
N PHE A 171 -4.17 -11.35 3.29
CA PHE A 171 -3.73 -10.67 4.51
C PHE A 171 -4.85 -10.04 5.35
N THR A 172 -6.05 -10.56 5.26
CA THR A 172 -7.20 -10.03 5.99
C THR A 172 -7.34 -10.71 7.38
N THR A 173 -8.18 -10.11 8.23
CA THR A 173 -8.58 -10.74 9.50
C THR A 173 -9.29 -12.09 9.26
N ASN A 174 -10.03 -12.23 8.16
CA ASN A 174 -10.68 -13.48 7.78
C ASN A 174 -9.67 -14.57 7.41
N ASP A 175 -8.48 -14.19 6.93
CA ASP A 175 -7.34 -15.10 6.68
C ASP A 175 -6.56 -15.40 7.97
N GLY A 176 -6.98 -14.87 9.11
CA GLY A 176 -6.30 -15.01 10.39
C GLY A 176 -5.04 -14.15 10.52
N VAL A 177 -4.87 -13.12 9.70
CA VAL A 177 -3.70 -12.26 9.71
C VAL A 177 -3.94 -11.02 10.59
N GLU A 178 -3.43 -11.09 11.82
CA GLU A 178 -3.48 -9.98 12.76
C GLU A 178 -2.13 -9.23 12.87
N LYS A 179 -1.05 -9.86 12.39
CA LYS A 179 0.32 -9.35 12.45
C LYS A 179 1.07 -9.71 11.19
N LEU A 180 1.94 -8.83 10.74
CA LEU A 180 2.79 -9.03 9.57
C LEU A 180 4.19 -8.45 9.81
N GLU A 181 5.07 -9.30 10.35
CA GLU A 181 6.45 -8.92 10.72
C GLU A 181 7.25 -8.45 9.51
N SER A 182 7.00 -9.01 8.32
CA SER A 182 7.67 -8.57 7.10
C SER A 182 7.33 -7.12 6.73
N ALA A 183 6.09 -6.66 6.95
CA ALA A 183 5.72 -5.27 6.73
C ALA A 183 6.38 -4.34 7.76
N LEU A 184 6.40 -4.74 9.04
CA LEU A 184 7.10 -3.99 10.08
C LEU A 184 8.59 -3.84 9.75
N ASN A 185 9.26 -4.95 9.43
CA ASN A 185 10.68 -4.96 9.11
C ASN A 185 11.00 -4.13 7.87
N ALA A 186 10.19 -4.21 6.83
CA ALA A 186 10.35 -3.40 5.62
C ALA A 186 10.29 -1.88 5.92
N VAL A 187 9.38 -1.43 6.80
CA VAL A 187 9.34 -0.02 7.24
C VAL A 187 10.58 0.35 8.05
N LEU A 188 11.05 -0.53 8.95
CA LEU A 188 12.24 -0.29 9.76
C LEU A 188 13.51 -0.20 8.92
N GLU A 189 13.66 -1.04 7.89
CA GLU A 189 14.78 -1.00 6.94
C GLU A 189 14.81 0.31 6.13
N ILE A 190 13.67 0.89 5.79
CA ILE A 190 13.58 2.21 5.16
C ILE A 190 14.15 3.27 6.11
N LYS A 191 13.89 3.15 7.43
CA LYS A 191 14.40 4.08 8.43
C LYS A 191 15.92 4.10 8.53
N GLU A 192 16.56 2.94 8.39
CA GLU A 192 18.01 2.78 8.63
C GLU A 192 18.87 3.23 7.43
N ASN A 193 18.30 3.28 6.26
CA ASN A 193 19.02 3.56 5.00
C ASN A 193 19.00 5.05 4.57
N TRP A 194 18.61 5.97 5.49
CA TRP A 194 18.54 7.43 5.25
C TRP A 194 19.30 8.26 6.29
#